data_4907646390b58ef6456ae5eb2a5557c7
#
_entry.id   4907646390b58ef6456ae5eb2a5557c7
#
_cell.length_a   1.000
_cell.length_b   1.000
_cell.length_c   1.000
_cell.angle_alpha   90.00
_cell.angle_beta   90.00
_cell.angle_gamma   90.00
#
_symmetry.space_group_name_H-M   'P 1'
#
loop_
_entity.id
_entity.type
_entity.pdbx_description
1 polymer ?
#
loop_
_entity_poly.entity_id
_entity_poly.type
_entity_poly.pdbx_seq_one_letter_code
_entity_poly.pdbx_strand_id
1 'polypeptide(L)' 'MRQETIKAQDVKRLLLRVYKRYQGGAITASQAHKETYLLNSVLRAIEVTDLETRLEKIESALNYD' A
#
# COMPACT_ATOMS: atom_id res chain seq x y z
N MET A 1 -1.32 -20.39 -10.52
CA MET A 1 -1.07 -18.97 -10.35
C MET A 1 -0.55 -18.66 -8.97
N ARG A 2 0.49 -17.89 -8.91
CA ARG A 2 1.11 -17.58 -7.64
C ARG A 2 0.44 -16.40 -6.98
N GLN A 3 0.18 -16.53 -5.71
CA GLN A 3 -0.31 -15.44 -4.91
C GLN A 3 0.86 -14.68 -4.33
N GLU A 4 0.86 -13.39 -4.53
CA GLU A 4 1.93 -12.57 -3.99
C GLU A 4 1.38 -11.67 -2.91
N THR A 5 2.11 -11.60 -1.82
CA THR A 5 1.75 -10.71 -0.74
C THR A 5 2.47 -9.39 -0.93
N ILE A 6 1.71 -8.33 -1.13
CA ILE A 6 2.26 -6.99 -1.27
C ILE A 6 2.22 -6.30 0.07
N LYS A 7 3.36 -5.82 0.51
CA LYS A 7 3.50 -5.14 1.79
C LYS A 7 3.63 -3.64 1.58
N ALA A 8 3.40 -2.88 2.65
CA ALA A 8 3.50 -1.42 2.60
C ALA A 8 4.86 -0.96 2.07
N GLN A 9 5.92 -1.65 2.44
CA GLN A 9 7.26 -1.38 1.98
C GLN A 9 7.40 -1.50 0.47
N ASP A 10 6.69 -2.47 -0.12
CA ASP A 10 6.72 -2.69 -1.56
C ASP A 10 6.02 -1.55 -2.28
N VAL A 11 4.91 -1.08 -1.72
CA VAL A 11 4.17 0.05 -2.28
C VAL A 11 5.03 1.30 -2.27
N LYS A 12 5.74 1.53 -1.18
CA LYS A 12 6.63 2.68 -1.05
C LYS A 12 7.69 2.65 -2.15
N ARG A 13 8.26 1.48 -2.39
CA ARG A 13 9.27 1.29 -3.42
C ARG A 13 8.72 1.56 -4.81
N LEU A 14 7.50 1.11 -5.06
CA LEU A 14 6.83 1.34 -6.32
C LEU A 14 6.50 2.82 -6.53
N LEU A 15 6.11 3.52 -5.46
CA LEU A 15 5.86 4.95 -5.53
C LEU A 15 7.13 5.71 -5.89
N LEU A 16 8.25 5.31 -5.32
CA LEU A 16 9.53 5.93 -5.65
C LEU A 16 9.91 5.70 -7.11
N ARG A 17 9.56 4.53 -7.63
CA ARG A 17 9.81 4.21 -9.03
C ARG A 17 8.97 5.10 -9.94
N VAL A 18 7.71 5.31 -9.60
CA VAL A 18 6.83 6.19 -10.37
C VAL A 18 7.41 7.61 -10.39
N TYR A 19 7.85 8.08 -9.25
CA TYR A 19 8.44 9.41 -9.13
C TYR A 19 9.66 9.56 -10.05
N LYS A 20 10.54 8.58 -10.04
CA LYS A 20 11.74 8.61 -10.86
C LYS A 20 11.42 8.57 -12.35
N ARG A 21 10.45 7.77 -12.72
CA ARG A 21 10.01 7.69 -14.12
C ARG A 21 9.42 9.01 -14.60
N TYR A 22 8.66 9.64 -13.74
CA TYR A 22 8.07 10.94 -14.06
C TYR A 22 9.16 12.00 -14.18
N GLN A 23 10.07 12.04 -13.24
CA GLN A 23 11.18 12.99 -13.28
C GLN A 23 12.04 12.80 -14.51
N GLY A 24 12.26 11.57 -14.92
CA GLY A 24 13.07 11.26 -16.08
C GLY A 24 12.34 11.43 -17.41
N GLY A 25 11.06 11.81 -17.38
CA GLY A 25 10.29 12.03 -18.58
C GLY A 25 9.75 10.76 -19.23
N ALA A 26 9.86 9.61 -18.56
CA ALA A 26 9.40 8.35 -19.12
C ALA A 26 7.88 8.24 -19.13
N ILE A 27 7.20 8.91 -18.21
CA ILE A 27 5.74 8.91 -18.16
C ILE A 27 5.23 10.34 -18.01
N THR A 28 3.99 10.54 -18.40
CA THR A 28 3.35 11.86 -18.29
C THR A 28 2.87 12.10 -16.86
N ALA A 29 2.55 13.35 -16.55
CA ALA A 29 1.99 13.71 -15.26
C ALA A 29 0.70 12.95 -15.02
N SER A 30 -0.13 12.80 -16.06
CA SER A 30 -1.40 12.07 -15.96
C SER A 30 -1.17 10.61 -15.60
N GLN A 31 -0.20 9.96 -16.23
CA GLN A 31 0.13 8.56 -15.94
C GLN A 31 0.68 8.41 -14.53
N ALA A 32 1.59 9.32 -14.14
CA ALA A 32 2.16 9.29 -12.80
C ALA A 32 1.07 9.44 -11.75
N HIS A 33 0.10 10.32 -12.01
CA HIS A 33 -1.00 10.55 -11.10
C HIS A 33 -1.88 9.30 -10.95
N LYS A 34 -2.19 8.65 -12.06
CA LYS A 34 -3.01 7.45 -12.03
C LYS A 34 -2.31 6.31 -11.29
N GLU A 35 -1.04 6.10 -11.56
CA GLU A 35 -0.28 5.05 -10.90
C GLU A 35 -0.18 5.31 -9.40
N THR A 36 0.07 6.57 -9.05
CA THR A 36 0.15 6.97 -7.63
C THR A 36 -1.18 6.75 -6.92
N TYR A 37 -2.27 7.10 -7.60
CA TYR A 37 -3.60 6.91 -7.02
C TYR A 37 -3.86 5.42 -6.73
N LEU A 38 -3.54 4.55 -7.68
CA LEU A 38 -3.74 3.13 -7.52
C LEU A 38 -2.86 2.57 -6.39
N LEU A 39 -1.61 3.00 -6.35
CA LEU A 39 -0.68 2.53 -5.31
C LEU A 39 -1.12 3.01 -3.93
N ASN A 40 -1.60 4.23 -3.84
CA ASN A 40 -2.12 4.74 -2.56
C ASN A 40 -3.35 3.98 -2.11
N SER A 41 -4.18 3.56 -3.06
CA SER A 41 -5.36 2.75 -2.73
C SER A 41 -4.95 1.39 -2.17
N VAL A 42 -3.92 0.78 -2.76
CA VAL A 42 -3.39 -0.49 -2.25
C VAL A 42 -2.80 -0.30 -0.86
N LEU A 43 -2.04 0.77 -0.68
CA LEU A 43 -1.42 1.06 0.61
C LEU A 43 -2.49 1.24 1.69
N ARG A 44 -3.56 1.96 1.36
CA ARG A 44 -4.65 2.17 2.30
C ARG A 44 -5.32 0.86 2.69
N ALA A 45 -5.52 -0.04 1.71
CA ALA A 45 -6.10 -1.35 1.99
C ALA A 45 -5.23 -2.16 2.92
N ILE A 46 -3.91 -2.10 2.72
CA ILE A 46 -2.96 -2.79 3.59
C ILE A 46 -3.04 -2.23 5.01
N GLU A 47 -3.08 -0.91 5.13
CA GLU A 47 -3.13 -0.25 6.44
C GLU A 47 -4.40 -0.57 7.20
N VAL A 48 -5.52 -0.60 6.50
CA VAL A 48 -6.81 -0.92 7.13
C VAL A 48 -6.79 -2.35 7.66
N THR A 49 -6.31 -3.29 6.84
CA THR A 49 -6.23 -4.69 7.25
C THR A 49 -5.34 -4.85 8.47
N ASP A 50 -4.22 -4.14 8.49
CA ASP A 50 -3.29 -4.19 9.61
C ASP A 50 -3.93 -3.67 10.89
N LEU A 51 -4.67 -2.56 10.78
CA LEU A 51 -5.38 -2.00 11.91
C LEU A 51 -6.46 -2.93 12.43
N GLU A 52 -7.18 -3.58 11.54
CA GLU A 52 -8.20 -4.56 11.93
C GLU A 52 -7.59 -5.71 12.70
N THR A 53 -6.45 -6.20 12.25
CA THR A 53 -5.75 -7.29 12.93
C THR A 53 -5.32 -6.86 14.33
N ARG A 54 -4.80 -5.66 14.46
CA ARG A 54 -4.39 -5.14 15.76
C ARG A 54 -5.57 -4.98 16.71
N LEU A 55 -6.67 -4.48 16.16
CA LEU A 55 -7.88 -4.30 16.93
C LEU A 55 -8.42 -5.63 17.45
N GLU A 56 -8.42 -6.64 16.60
CA GLU A 56 -8.84 -7.98 16.98
C GLU A 56 -8.00 -8.52 18.14
N LYS A 57 -6.70 -8.29 18.10
CA LYS A 57 -5.81 -8.72 19.17
C LYS A 57 -6.11 -8.03 20.47
N ILE A 58 -6.41 -6.74 20.40
CA ILE A 58 -6.75 -5.97 21.60
C ILE A 58 -8.08 -6.45 22.17
N GLU A 59 -9.05 -6.67 21.30
CA GLU A 59 -10.36 -7.17 21.75
C GLU A 59 -10.26 -8.55 22.40
N SER A 60 -9.45 -9.40 21.81
CA SER A 60 -9.18 -10.73 22.38
C SER A 60 -8.58 -10.63 23.76
N ALA A 61 -7.62 -9.73 23.93
CA ALA A 61 -6.96 -9.54 25.21
C ALA A 61 -7.92 -9.01 26.28
N LEU A 62 -8.83 -8.09 25.86
CA LEU A 62 -9.80 -7.52 26.79
C LEU A 62 -10.90 -8.49 27.19
N ASN A 63 -11.23 -9.40 26.30
CA ASN A 63 -12.29 -10.39 26.56
C ASN A 63 -11.77 -11.63 27.24
N TYR A 64 -10.50 -11.70 27.45
CA TYR A 64 -9.88 -12.86 28.05
C TYR A 64 -9.99 -12.80 29.58
N ASP A 65 -10.56 -13.81 30.16
CA ASP A 65 -10.66 -13.90 31.62
C ASP A 65 -9.87 -15.05 32.14
#